data_7e57855ec82e07bc76e3c5939147f1d6
#
_entry.id   7e57855ec82e07bc76e3c5939147f1d6
#
_cell.length_a   1.000
_cell.length_b   1.000
_cell.length_c   1.000
_cell.angle_alpha   90.00
_cell.angle_beta   90.00
_cell.angle_gamma   90.00
#
_symmetry.space_group_name_H-M   'P 1'
#
loop_
_entity.id
_entity.type
_entity.pdbx_description
1 polymer ?
#
loop_
_entity_poly.entity_id
_entity_poly.type
_entity_poly.pdbx_seq_one_letter_code
_entity_poly.pdbx_strand_id
1 'polypeptide(L)'
;MNQIQAIRAASKFVPEPHLIIAVDGIALDEVLDAAIPGSKLTGLVSSLLGWFHNDEDSVIPWQRILPEVGCTGYAPILICPDDLDYSCSVVMAEVVTETDVVRWDRLGFDETRKGVVGSCIRWEPAWGSYRFRRDDYERFLAAFSPTAT
;
A
#
# COMPACT_ATOMS: atom_id res chain seq x y z
N MET A 1 15.02 -6.51 10.18
CA MET A 1 14.17 -5.81 9.19
C MET A 1 12.88 -6.55 8.97
N ASN A 2 11.84 -5.82 8.58
CA ASN A 2 10.57 -6.43 8.23
C ASN A 2 10.68 -7.19 6.91
N GLN A 3 9.82 -8.18 6.72
CA GLN A 3 9.68 -8.87 5.43
C GLN A 3 8.42 -8.39 4.73
N ILE A 4 8.51 -8.15 3.44
CA ILE A 4 7.35 -7.78 2.63
C ILE A 4 7.19 -8.80 1.51
N GLN A 5 5.95 -9.24 1.27
CA GLN A 5 5.64 -10.24 0.26
C GLN A 5 4.30 -9.95 -0.38
N ALA A 6 4.14 -10.40 -1.63
CA ALA A 6 2.85 -10.49 -2.29
C ALA A 6 2.37 -11.94 -2.12
N ILE A 7 1.22 -12.12 -1.49
CA ILE A 7 0.63 -13.44 -1.24
C ILE A 7 -0.69 -13.54 -2.00
N ARG A 8 -0.96 -14.69 -2.61
CA ARG A 8 -2.23 -14.91 -3.30
C ARG A 8 -3.22 -15.52 -2.34
N ALA A 9 -4.31 -14.80 -2.07
CA ALA A 9 -5.35 -15.23 -1.14
C ALA A 9 -6.65 -14.46 -1.39
N ALA A 10 -7.75 -14.99 -0.86
CA ALA A 10 -9.01 -14.25 -0.79
C ALA A 10 -8.94 -13.24 0.37
N SER A 11 -9.75 -12.21 0.31
CA SER A 11 -9.89 -11.23 1.38
C SER A 11 -11.35 -11.07 1.78
N LYS A 12 -11.61 -10.26 2.81
CA LYS A 12 -12.94 -10.16 3.44
C LYS A 12 -14.07 -9.89 2.45
N PHE A 13 -13.85 -9.03 1.47
CA PHE A 13 -14.89 -8.62 0.52
C PHE A 13 -14.65 -9.14 -0.90
N VAL A 14 -13.52 -9.81 -1.14
CA VAL A 14 -13.15 -10.34 -2.46
C VAL A 14 -12.83 -11.82 -2.32
N PRO A 15 -13.80 -12.71 -2.62
CA PRO A 15 -13.62 -14.15 -2.39
C PRO A 15 -12.67 -14.81 -3.41
N GLU A 16 -12.48 -14.24 -4.58
CA GLU A 16 -11.54 -14.77 -5.57
C GLU A 16 -10.11 -14.51 -5.13
N PRO A 17 -9.19 -15.50 -5.22
CA PRO A 17 -7.80 -15.30 -4.88
C PRO A 17 -7.16 -14.18 -5.71
N HIS A 18 -6.48 -13.29 -5.04
CA HIS A 18 -5.78 -12.16 -5.63
C HIS A 18 -4.53 -11.85 -4.82
N LEU A 19 -3.65 -11.01 -5.33
CA LEU A 19 -2.44 -10.65 -4.61
C LEU A 19 -2.76 -9.67 -3.48
N ILE A 20 -2.26 -9.99 -2.30
CA ILE A 20 -2.35 -9.12 -1.12
C ILE A 20 -0.95 -8.78 -0.62
N ILE A 21 -0.83 -7.64 0.03
CA ILE A 21 0.42 -7.24 0.68
C ILE A 21 0.47 -7.94 2.03
N ALA A 22 1.56 -8.68 2.29
CA ALA A 22 1.84 -9.25 3.60
C ALA A 22 3.13 -8.66 4.16
N VAL A 23 3.08 -8.27 5.42
CA VAL A 23 4.25 -7.78 6.15
C VAL A 23 4.47 -8.70 7.34
N ASP A 24 5.69 -9.24 7.43
CA ASP A 24 6.06 -10.22 8.46
C ASP A 24 5.09 -11.41 8.52
N GLY A 25 4.62 -11.84 7.34
CA GLY A 25 3.75 -13.00 7.20
C GLY A 25 2.27 -12.76 7.45
N ILE A 26 1.86 -11.51 7.73
CA ILE A 26 0.46 -11.18 8.05
C ILE A 26 -0.05 -10.17 7.02
N ALA A 27 -1.27 -10.36 6.54
CA ALA A 27 -1.90 -9.43 5.62
C ALA A 27 -1.89 -8.01 6.19
N LEU A 28 -1.49 -7.04 5.37
CA LEU A 28 -1.28 -5.66 5.84
C LEU A 28 -2.57 -5.05 6.40
N ASP A 29 -3.71 -5.30 5.77
CA ASP A 29 -4.99 -4.78 6.27
C ASP A 29 -5.29 -5.29 7.68
N GLU A 30 -4.95 -6.55 7.97
CA GLU A 30 -5.12 -7.13 9.31
C GLU A 30 -4.14 -6.52 10.31
N VAL A 31 -2.89 -6.29 9.90
CA VAL A 31 -1.88 -5.67 10.76
C VAL A 31 -2.34 -4.28 11.21
N LEU A 32 -2.81 -3.47 10.27
CA LEU A 32 -3.24 -2.11 10.56
C LEU A 32 -4.53 -2.07 11.38
N ASP A 33 -5.47 -2.97 11.08
CA ASP A 33 -6.73 -3.06 11.83
C ASP A 33 -6.48 -3.46 13.28
N ALA A 34 -5.57 -4.40 13.50
CA ALA A 34 -5.23 -4.87 14.84
C ALA A 34 -4.57 -3.76 15.70
N ALA A 35 -3.81 -2.87 15.08
CA ALA A 35 -3.17 -1.76 15.78
C ALA A 35 -4.17 -0.71 16.28
N ILE A 36 -5.33 -0.58 15.61
CA ILE A 36 -6.39 0.35 15.99
C ILE A 36 -7.71 -0.44 15.97
N PRO A 37 -8.06 -1.13 17.06
CA PRO A 37 -9.31 -1.90 17.12
C PRO A 37 -10.52 -1.04 16.77
N GLY A 38 -11.39 -1.57 15.90
CA GLY A 38 -12.59 -0.86 15.46
C GLY A 38 -12.39 0.06 14.27
N SER A 39 -11.18 0.12 13.69
CA SER A 39 -10.90 0.97 12.52
C SER A 39 -11.54 0.47 11.22
N LYS A 40 -11.96 -0.80 11.18
CA LYS A 40 -12.65 -1.42 10.04
C LYS A 40 -11.81 -1.40 8.75
N LEU A 41 -10.53 -1.68 8.87
CA LEU A 41 -9.60 -1.68 7.73
C LEU A 41 -9.48 -3.03 7.05
N THR A 42 -9.96 -4.11 7.69
CA THR A 42 -9.92 -5.44 7.07
C THR A 42 -10.76 -5.46 5.80
N GLY A 43 -10.18 -6.01 4.74
CA GLY A 43 -10.83 -6.07 3.43
C GLY A 43 -10.35 -5.03 2.44
N LEU A 44 -9.55 -4.03 2.86
CA LEU A 44 -8.89 -3.13 1.92
C LEU A 44 -7.92 -3.93 1.05
N VAL A 45 -7.82 -3.55 -0.22
CA VAL A 45 -6.99 -4.26 -1.19
C VAL A 45 -5.82 -3.40 -1.64
N SER A 46 -4.79 -4.05 -2.19
CA SER A 46 -3.61 -3.35 -2.68
C SER A 46 -3.93 -2.44 -3.86
N SER A 47 -3.47 -1.21 -3.78
CA SER A 47 -3.54 -0.27 -4.90
C SER A 47 -2.76 -0.74 -6.13
N LEU A 48 -1.80 -1.65 -5.93
CA LEU A 48 -0.95 -2.16 -7.01
C LEU A 48 -1.66 -3.18 -7.90
N LEU A 49 -2.85 -3.65 -7.51
CA LEU A 49 -3.65 -4.56 -8.33
C LEU A 49 -4.14 -3.93 -9.63
N GLY A 50 -4.22 -2.60 -9.70
CA GLY A 50 -4.70 -1.92 -10.89
C GLY A 50 -6.20 -2.02 -11.11
N TRP A 51 -6.98 -2.25 -10.05
CA TRP A 51 -8.44 -2.40 -10.13
C TRP A 51 -9.19 -1.06 -10.17
N PHE A 52 -8.53 0.00 -10.54
CA PHE A 52 -9.15 1.32 -10.66
C PHE A 52 -10.01 1.42 -11.91
N HIS A 53 -10.98 2.34 -11.90
CA HIS A 53 -11.88 2.58 -13.02
C HIS A 53 -11.17 3.22 -14.21
N ASN A 54 -10.03 3.88 -14.01
CA ASN A 54 -9.28 4.54 -15.07
C ASN A 54 -7.77 4.32 -14.90
N ASP A 55 -7.05 4.49 -16.01
CA ASP A 55 -5.61 4.27 -16.04
C ASP A 55 -4.83 5.34 -15.28
N GLU A 56 -5.35 6.57 -15.19
CA GLU A 56 -4.69 7.66 -14.47
C GLU A 56 -4.54 7.32 -12.99
N ASP A 57 -5.58 6.78 -12.38
CA ASP A 57 -5.53 6.36 -10.99
C ASP A 57 -4.63 5.13 -10.77
N SER A 58 -4.62 4.22 -11.74
CA SER A 58 -3.84 2.98 -11.67
C SER A 58 -2.33 3.21 -11.69
N VAL A 59 -1.85 4.26 -12.34
CA VAL A 59 -0.41 4.53 -12.43
C VAL A 59 0.13 5.25 -11.21
N ILE A 60 -0.70 5.94 -10.43
CA ILE A 60 -0.27 6.73 -9.29
C ILE A 60 0.53 5.93 -8.26
N PRO A 61 0.07 4.73 -7.80
CA PRO A 61 0.86 3.94 -6.86
C PRO A 61 2.24 3.60 -7.41
N TRP A 62 2.32 3.22 -8.67
CA TRP A 62 3.58 2.84 -9.30
C TRP A 62 4.56 4.00 -9.43
N GLN A 63 4.07 5.22 -9.58
CA GLN A 63 4.91 6.41 -9.65
C GLN A 63 5.52 6.79 -8.30
N ARG A 64 4.96 6.27 -7.19
CA ARG A 64 5.30 6.74 -5.85
C ARG A 64 5.82 5.66 -4.91
N ILE A 65 5.59 4.36 -5.23
CA ILE A 65 5.88 3.25 -4.31
C ILE A 65 7.37 2.95 -4.20
N LEU A 66 8.17 3.34 -5.19
CA LEU A 66 9.63 3.17 -5.16
C LEU A 66 10.28 4.45 -5.73
N PRO A 67 10.40 5.51 -4.91
CA PRO A 67 11.08 6.72 -5.35
C PRO A 67 12.57 6.47 -5.59
N GLU A 68 13.23 7.40 -6.28
CA GLU A 68 14.67 7.31 -6.49
C GLU A 68 15.41 7.35 -5.14
N VAL A 69 16.62 6.76 -5.11
CA VAL A 69 17.47 6.74 -3.92
C VAL A 69 17.66 8.17 -3.38
N GLY A 70 17.42 8.35 -2.10
CA GLY A 70 17.48 9.64 -1.44
C GLY A 70 16.21 10.47 -1.54
N CYS A 71 15.18 9.98 -2.24
CA CYS A 71 13.91 10.68 -2.41
C CYS A 71 12.80 10.02 -1.59
N THR A 72 11.71 10.79 -1.40
CA THR A 72 10.53 10.36 -0.67
C THR A 72 9.32 10.37 -1.60
N GLY A 73 8.50 9.31 -1.53
CA GLY A 73 7.23 9.22 -2.22
C GLY A 73 6.09 9.03 -1.23
N TYR A 74 4.95 9.63 -1.50
CA TYR A 74 3.73 9.44 -0.70
C TYR A 74 2.77 8.59 -1.51
N ALA A 75 2.81 7.28 -1.26
CA ALA A 75 2.13 6.30 -2.08
C ALA A 75 0.83 5.80 -1.45
N PRO A 76 -0.29 5.78 -2.21
CA PRO A 76 -1.45 5.02 -1.78
C PRO A 76 -1.11 3.53 -1.86
N ILE A 77 -1.35 2.78 -0.78
CA ILE A 77 -1.00 1.36 -0.71
C ILE A 77 -2.21 0.45 -0.56
N LEU A 78 -3.26 0.89 0.12
CA LEU A 78 -4.51 0.12 0.26
C LEU A 78 -5.69 1.01 -0.10
N ILE A 79 -6.68 0.41 -0.75
CA ILE A 79 -7.90 1.09 -1.19
C ILE A 79 -9.13 0.23 -0.88
N CYS A 80 -10.30 0.88 -0.89
CA CYS A 80 -11.58 0.19 -0.74
C CYS A 80 -11.93 -0.58 -2.02
N PRO A 81 -12.23 -1.90 -1.92
CA PRO A 81 -12.56 -2.68 -3.11
C PRO A 81 -13.91 -2.35 -3.74
N ASP A 82 -14.80 -1.69 -3.00
CA ASP A 82 -16.12 -1.34 -3.50
C ASP A 82 -16.09 -0.15 -4.46
N ASP A 83 -15.28 0.87 -4.15
CA ASP A 83 -15.26 2.10 -4.92
C ASP A 83 -14.23 2.08 -6.04
N LEU A 84 -13.11 1.35 -5.86
CA LEU A 84 -12.02 1.22 -6.83
C LEU A 84 -11.52 2.58 -7.34
N ASP A 85 -11.44 3.55 -6.42
CA ASP A 85 -10.90 4.88 -6.64
C ASP A 85 -10.33 5.41 -5.32
N TYR A 86 -9.98 6.70 -5.27
CA TYR A 86 -9.42 7.31 -4.07
C TYR A 86 -10.44 8.05 -3.22
N SER A 87 -11.73 7.86 -3.47
CA SER A 87 -12.80 8.59 -2.76
C SER A 87 -13.18 7.99 -1.42
N CYS A 88 -12.86 6.72 -1.19
CA CYS A 88 -13.18 6.03 0.05
C CYS A 88 -11.93 5.93 0.94
N SER A 89 -11.84 4.89 1.77
CA SER A 89 -10.70 4.69 2.65
C SER A 89 -9.44 4.39 1.86
N VAL A 90 -8.42 5.23 1.99
CA VAL A 90 -7.12 5.05 1.35
C VAL A 90 -6.03 5.11 2.42
N VAL A 91 -5.21 4.08 2.49
CA VAL A 91 -4.03 4.06 3.35
C VAL A 91 -2.82 4.50 2.54
N MET A 92 -2.11 5.49 3.08
CA MET A 92 -0.92 6.08 2.48
C MET A 92 0.33 5.66 3.22
N ALA A 93 1.44 5.52 2.50
CA ALA A 93 2.76 5.31 3.08
C ALA A 93 3.73 6.40 2.65
N GLU A 94 4.53 6.88 3.60
CA GLU A 94 5.68 7.72 3.29
C GLU A 94 6.86 6.80 2.99
N VAL A 95 7.22 6.69 1.73
CA VAL A 95 8.23 5.75 1.24
C VAL A 95 9.54 6.48 1.01
N VAL A 96 10.61 6.01 1.63
CA VAL A 96 11.96 6.52 1.42
C VAL A 96 12.85 5.40 0.90
N THR A 97 13.50 5.63 -0.23
CA THR A 97 14.40 4.65 -0.83
C THR A 97 15.85 5.00 -0.50
N GLU A 98 16.57 4.03 0.05
CA GLU A 98 18.02 4.06 0.25
C GLU A 98 18.66 3.02 -0.68
N THR A 99 20.00 2.94 -0.66
CA THR A 99 20.72 2.02 -1.54
C THR A 99 20.29 0.56 -1.35
N ASP A 100 20.21 0.10 -0.09
CA ASP A 100 19.91 -1.30 0.23
C ASP A 100 18.60 -1.50 1.00
N VAL A 101 17.90 -0.42 1.29
CA VAL A 101 16.72 -0.43 2.16
C VAL A 101 15.62 0.46 1.58
N VAL A 102 14.39 0.01 1.71
CA VAL A 102 13.20 0.85 1.48
C VAL A 102 12.49 0.98 2.82
N ARG A 103 12.19 2.20 3.22
CA ARG A 103 11.49 2.47 4.49
C ARG A 103 10.09 2.99 4.22
N TRP A 104 9.15 2.52 5.00
CA TRP A 104 7.86 3.17 5.19
C TRP A 104 7.95 3.88 6.55
N ASP A 105 8.29 5.15 6.52
CA ASP A 105 8.55 5.90 7.75
C ASP A 105 7.27 6.21 8.52
N ARG A 106 6.18 6.42 7.79
CA ARG A 106 4.86 6.67 8.40
C ARG A 106 3.78 6.08 7.50
N LEU A 107 2.67 5.69 8.13
CA LEU A 107 1.45 5.34 7.42
C LEU A 107 0.32 6.21 7.93
N GLY A 108 -0.66 6.47 7.08
CA GLY A 108 -1.79 7.32 7.44
C GLY A 108 -2.97 7.16 6.50
N PHE A 109 -3.98 7.98 6.75
CA PHE A 109 -5.19 8.04 5.93
C PHE A 109 -5.13 9.23 4.99
N ASP A 110 -5.49 9.02 3.74
CA ASP A 110 -5.67 10.13 2.83
C ASP A 110 -6.94 10.90 3.21
N GLU A 111 -6.78 12.20 3.43
CA GLU A 111 -7.89 13.11 3.73
C GLU A 111 -8.01 14.20 2.67
N THR A 112 -7.46 13.97 1.50
CA THR A 112 -7.49 14.91 0.39
C THR A 112 -8.94 15.08 -0.10
N ARG A 113 -9.44 16.29 -0.09
CA ARG A 113 -10.78 16.63 -0.58
C ARG A 113 -10.75 17.24 -1.98
N LYS A 114 -9.68 17.95 -2.29
CA LYS A 114 -9.46 18.57 -3.60
C LYS A 114 -8.02 18.31 -4.03
N GLY A 115 -7.85 17.94 -5.28
CA GLY A 115 -6.53 17.67 -5.83
C GLY A 115 -6.22 16.20 -5.90
N VAL A 116 -4.95 15.89 -6.07
CA VAL A 116 -4.45 14.52 -6.26
C VAL A 116 -4.34 13.81 -4.91
N VAL A 117 -4.62 12.52 -4.90
CA VAL A 117 -4.48 11.68 -3.72
C VAL A 117 -3.10 11.89 -3.05
N GLY A 118 -3.11 11.99 -1.73
CA GLY A 118 -1.88 12.22 -0.96
C GLY A 118 -1.56 13.70 -0.74
N SER A 119 -2.41 14.62 -1.20
CA SER A 119 -2.21 16.06 -0.95
C SER A 119 -2.47 16.44 0.52
N CYS A 120 -3.28 15.68 1.22
CA CYS A 120 -3.56 15.88 2.64
C CYS A 120 -3.64 14.51 3.31
N ILE A 121 -2.70 14.19 4.19
CA ILE A 121 -2.61 12.88 4.84
C ILE A 121 -2.66 13.09 6.35
N ARG A 122 -3.50 12.31 7.02
CA ARG A 122 -3.52 12.23 8.47
C ARG A 122 -2.67 11.03 8.90
N TRP A 123 -1.47 11.30 9.37
CA TRP A 123 -0.55 10.24 9.80
C TRP A 123 -1.03 9.56 11.06
N GLU A 124 -0.85 8.23 11.12
CA GLU A 124 -1.28 7.42 12.26
C GLU A 124 -0.08 6.79 12.96
N PRO A 125 0.37 7.39 14.08
CA PRO A 125 1.54 6.88 14.80
C PRO A 125 1.39 5.43 15.30
N ALA A 126 0.17 4.98 15.57
CA ALA A 126 -0.08 3.64 16.05
C ALA A 126 0.33 2.55 15.04
N TRP A 127 0.44 2.90 13.75
CA TRP A 127 0.86 1.95 12.72
C TRP A 127 2.37 1.79 12.62
N GLY A 128 3.15 2.65 13.29
CA GLY A 128 4.60 2.54 13.35
C GLY A 128 5.29 2.77 12.01
N SER A 129 6.48 2.22 11.91
CA SER A 129 7.31 2.32 10.72
C SER A 129 7.84 0.94 10.34
N TYR A 130 8.24 0.79 9.08
CA TYR A 130 8.71 -0.48 8.52
C TYR A 130 9.98 -0.24 7.73
N ARG A 131 10.87 -1.25 7.76
CA ARG A 131 12.10 -1.22 6.97
C ARG A 131 12.21 -2.56 6.26
N PHE A 132 12.43 -2.49 4.95
CA PHE A 132 12.51 -3.68 4.09
C PHE A 132 13.85 -3.71 3.38
N ARG A 133 14.39 -4.90 3.17
CA ARG A 133 15.51 -5.05 2.26
C ARG A 133 15.04 -4.68 0.86
N ARG A 134 15.86 -3.90 0.15
CA ARG A 134 15.48 -3.45 -1.19
C ARG A 134 15.22 -4.62 -2.14
N ASP A 135 16.01 -5.69 -2.06
CA ASP A 135 15.81 -6.88 -2.90
C ASP A 135 14.44 -7.52 -2.66
N ASP A 136 14.02 -7.64 -1.41
CA ASP A 136 12.71 -8.19 -1.05
C ASP A 136 11.59 -7.27 -1.56
N TYR A 137 11.79 -5.97 -1.42
CA TYR A 137 10.81 -4.98 -1.86
C TYR A 137 10.64 -4.99 -3.39
N GLU A 138 11.73 -5.10 -4.13
CA GLU A 138 11.69 -5.18 -5.58
C GLU A 138 11.01 -6.47 -6.05
N ARG A 139 11.24 -7.61 -5.38
CA ARG A 139 10.51 -8.86 -5.67
C ARG A 139 9.02 -8.74 -5.39
N PHE A 140 8.69 -8.10 -4.28
CA PHE A 140 7.29 -7.79 -3.94
C PHE A 140 6.61 -6.98 -5.05
N LEU A 141 7.24 -5.91 -5.49
CA LEU A 141 6.70 -5.09 -6.58
C LEU A 141 6.60 -5.87 -7.90
N ALA A 142 7.60 -6.69 -8.21
CA ALA A 142 7.61 -7.49 -9.42
C ALA A 142 6.41 -8.44 -9.49
N ALA A 143 5.98 -8.99 -8.36
CA ALA A 143 4.81 -9.87 -8.31
C ALA A 143 3.52 -9.16 -8.73
N PHE A 144 3.40 -7.87 -8.44
CA PHE A 144 2.24 -7.06 -8.84
C PHE A 144 2.37 -6.46 -10.23
N SER A 145 3.56 -6.46 -10.81
CA SER A 145 3.80 -5.79 -12.09
C SER A 145 2.96 -6.42 -13.20
N PRO A 146 2.27 -5.61 -14.06
CA PRO A 146 1.53 -6.14 -15.20
C PRO A 146 2.38 -6.93 -16.19
N THR A 147 3.70 -6.76 -16.17
CA THR A 147 4.64 -7.48 -17.05
C THR A 147 5.17 -8.77 -16.42
N ALA A 148 4.75 -9.13 -15.23
CA ALA A 148 5.23 -10.30 -14.48
C ALA A 148 4.53 -11.62 -14.85
N THR A 149 3.81 -11.66 -15.93
CA THR A 149 3.11 -12.87 -16.40
C THR A 149 3.94 -13.70 -17.36
#